data_00d14d6bc802f80de0b6848a4304cfdb
#
_entry.id   00d14d6bc802f80de0b6848a4304cfdb
#
_cell.length_a   1.000
_cell.length_b   1.000
_cell.length_c   1.000
_cell.angle_alpha   90.00
_cell.angle_beta   90.00
_cell.angle_gamma   90.00
#
_symmetry.space_group_name_H-M   'P 1'
#
loop_
_entity.id
_entity.type
_entity.pdbx_description
1 polymer ?
#
loop_
_entity_poly.entity_id
_entity_poly.type
_entity_poly.pdbx_seq_one_letter_code
_entity_poly.pdbx_strand_id
1 'polypeptide(L)'
;LVGSPPSALRAGIMGIMLLWAKNRGRLSKEWRPVLIAAFFMVALNPTLLVFNIGFQLSFLAVMGIIFFNNFWVRVFKWVPIKFARDLLSLSMSAQIATLPVLIYNFGTVSIISPIANIFVVPILTPIMFLGLGFSVFFWLDFTAKIFLWPCWLILKATTRVVEFFGSIPWASVQIGKSGLIMYAVYYPLLILFWKFLEKKGLTESSR
;
A
#
# COMPACT_ATOMS: atom_id res chain seq x y z
N LEU A 1 0.37 28.06 -1.50
CA LEU A 1 1.61 27.29 -1.21
C LEU A 1 1.24 26.15 -0.28
N VAL A 2 0.71 25.08 -0.86
CA VAL A 2 0.50 23.82 -0.13
C VAL A 2 1.90 23.24 0.06
N GLY A 3 2.40 23.22 1.31
CA GLY A 3 3.62 22.51 1.65
C GLY A 3 3.56 21.12 1.08
N SER A 4 4.64 20.64 0.45
CA SER A 4 4.65 19.33 -0.21
C SER A 4 4.21 18.25 0.77
N PRO A 5 3.09 17.55 0.51
CA PRO A 5 2.54 16.59 1.46
C PRO A 5 3.58 15.48 1.67
N PRO A 6 3.87 15.11 2.92
CA PRO A 6 4.90 14.10 3.21
C PRO A 6 4.70 12.77 2.49
N SER A 7 3.46 12.46 2.09
CA SER A 7 3.12 11.28 1.29
C SER A 7 3.61 11.35 -0.16
N ALA A 8 3.51 12.51 -0.80
CA ALA A 8 3.98 12.72 -2.17
C ALA A 8 5.51 12.66 -2.25
N LEU A 9 6.20 13.29 -1.29
CA LEU A 9 7.67 13.20 -1.17
C LEU A 9 8.13 11.76 -1.01
N ARG A 10 7.48 10.98 -0.13
CA ARG A 10 7.80 9.56 0.05
C ARG A 10 7.63 8.76 -1.24
N ALA A 11 6.47 8.91 -1.91
CA ALA A 11 6.20 8.23 -3.16
C ALA A 11 7.22 8.59 -4.24
N GLY A 12 7.59 9.88 -4.35
CA GLY A 12 8.61 10.36 -5.29
C GLY A 12 9.99 9.78 -5.01
N ILE A 13 10.47 9.86 -3.77
CA ILE A 13 11.78 9.34 -3.38
C ILE A 13 11.86 7.81 -3.60
N MET A 14 10.86 7.06 -3.15
CA MET A 14 10.81 5.61 -3.35
C MET A 14 10.74 5.26 -4.83
N GLY A 15 9.91 5.95 -5.62
CA GLY A 15 9.78 5.73 -7.06
C GLY A 15 11.10 5.96 -7.81
N ILE A 16 11.77 7.08 -7.55
CA ILE A 16 13.07 7.40 -8.15
C ILE A 16 14.11 6.35 -7.77
N MET A 17 14.19 5.95 -6.50
CA MET A 17 15.15 4.96 -6.05
C MET A 17 14.92 3.57 -6.64
N LEU A 18 13.66 3.15 -6.77
CA LEU A 18 13.30 1.89 -7.42
C LEU A 18 13.65 1.90 -8.92
N LEU A 19 13.35 2.98 -9.62
CA LEU A 19 13.71 3.15 -11.03
C LEU A 19 15.24 3.13 -11.22
N TRP A 20 15.96 3.83 -10.36
CA TRP A 20 17.42 3.86 -10.40
C TRP A 20 18.05 2.49 -10.12
N ALA A 21 17.52 1.74 -9.14
CA ALA A 21 17.96 0.37 -8.86
C ALA A 21 17.69 -0.58 -10.03
N LYS A 22 16.52 -0.44 -10.67
CA LYS A 22 16.14 -1.22 -11.86
C LYS A 22 17.08 -0.96 -13.05
N ASN A 23 17.41 0.31 -13.32
CA ASN A 23 18.30 0.69 -14.43
C ASN A 23 19.74 0.17 -14.25
N ARG A 24 20.17 -0.05 -13.01
CA ARG A 24 21.52 -0.60 -12.73
C ARG A 24 21.60 -2.13 -12.70
N GLY A 25 20.53 -2.83 -13.07
CA GLY A 25 20.50 -4.31 -13.09
C GLY A 25 20.64 -4.97 -11.71
N ARG A 26 20.56 -4.20 -10.62
CA ARG A 26 20.74 -4.69 -9.24
C ARG A 26 19.42 -5.04 -8.57
N LEU A 27 18.54 -5.77 -9.27
CA LEU A 27 17.24 -6.22 -8.74
C LEU A 27 17.33 -7.31 -7.65
N SER A 28 18.53 -7.80 -7.33
CA SER A 28 18.69 -8.94 -6.43
C SER A 28 18.24 -8.71 -4.98
N LYS A 29 17.99 -7.44 -4.56
CA LYS A 29 17.50 -7.12 -3.21
C LYS A 29 16.65 -5.85 -3.24
N GLU A 30 15.40 -5.99 -3.60
CA GLU A 30 14.41 -4.89 -3.74
C GLU A 30 14.18 -4.07 -2.45
N TRP A 31 14.46 -4.63 -1.29
CA TRP A 31 14.33 -3.95 0.01
C TRP A 31 15.41 -2.87 0.27
N ARG A 32 16.59 -2.96 -0.39
CA ARG A 32 17.69 -2.00 -0.15
C ARG A 32 17.34 -0.55 -0.53
N PRO A 33 16.76 -0.26 -1.71
CA PRO A 33 16.36 1.09 -2.07
C PRO A 33 15.34 1.67 -1.08
N VAL A 34 14.44 0.82 -0.58
CA VAL A 34 13.41 1.23 0.39
C VAL A 34 14.05 1.64 1.73
N LEU A 35 15.01 0.85 2.23
CA LEU A 35 15.75 1.20 3.45
C LEU A 35 16.60 2.45 3.29
N ILE A 36 17.26 2.63 2.14
CA ILE A 36 18.03 3.84 1.86
C ILE A 36 17.12 5.07 1.86
N ALA A 37 15.95 4.98 1.21
CA ALA A 37 14.96 6.06 1.23
C ALA A 37 14.49 6.37 2.67
N ALA A 38 14.20 5.33 3.46
CA ALA A 38 13.82 5.49 4.85
C ALA A 38 14.92 6.17 5.68
N PHE A 39 16.16 5.74 5.51
CA PHE A 39 17.33 6.32 6.19
C PHE A 39 17.49 7.81 5.88
N PHE A 40 17.46 8.20 4.60
CA PHE A 40 17.58 9.61 4.24
C PHE A 40 16.43 10.47 4.80
N MET A 41 15.20 9.96 4.75
CA MET A 41 14.05 10.70 5.30
C MET A 41 14.14 10.87 6.82
N VAL A 42 14.56 9.84 7.54
CA VAL A 42 14.73 9.87 9.00
C VAL A 42 15.95 10.74 9.39
N ALA A 43 17.03 10.71 8.59
CA ALA A 43 18.20 11.56 8.83
C ALA A 43 17.86 13.06 8.69
N LEU A 44 16.97 13.42 7.76
CA LEU A 44 16.49 14.79 7.60
C LEU A 44 15.49 15.21 8.69
N ASN A 45 14.68 14.27 9.16
CA ASN A 45 13.69 14.55 10.21
C ASN A 45 13.42 13.28 11.05
N PRO A 46 14.11 13.11 12.19
CA PRO A 46 13.99 11.91 13.02
C PRO A 46 12.61 11.74 13.67
N THR A 47 11.81 12.80 13.77
CA THR A 47 10.45 12.72 14.31
C THR A 47 9.50 11.90 13.44
N LEU A 48 9.82 11.71 12.14
CA LEU A 48 9.01 10.93 11.21
C LEU A 48 8.87 9.47 11.65
N LEU A 49 9.91 8.92 12.30
CA LEU A 49 9.91 7.51 12.71
C LEU A 49 8.86 7.22 13.80
N VAL A 50 8.69 8.14 14.74
CA VAL A 50 7.85 7.93 15.94
C VAL A 50 6.47 8.56 15.77
N PHE A 51 6.39 9.79 15.27
CA PHE A 51 5.16 10.57 15.27
C PHE A 51 4.40 10.54 13.94
N ASN A 52 5.00 10.07 12.85
CA ASN A 52 4.32 10.05 11.55
C ASN A 52 3.80 8.64 11.22
N ILE A 53 2.55 8.37 11.60
CA ILE A 53 1.86 7.11 11.32
C ILE A 53 1.88 6.78 9.82
N GLY A 54 1.69 7.79 8.96
CA GLY A 54 1.73 7.59 7.50
C GLY A 54 3.10 7.15 7.00
N PHE A 55 4.21 7.60 7.63
CA PHE A 55 5.56 7.11 7.34
C PHE A 55 5.68 5.63 7.70
N GLN A 56 5.32 5.27 8.92
CA GLN A 56 5.37 3.88 9.41
C GLN A 56 4.56 2.94 8.51
N LEU A 57 3.30 3.29 8.22
CA LEU A 57 2.42 2.48 7.38
C LEU A 57 2.95 2.30 5.97
N SER A 58 3.49 3.36 5.33
CA SER A 58 4.00 3.27 3.96
C SER A 58 5.21 2.36 3.86
N PHE A 59 6.19 2.51 4.75
CA PHE A 59 7.40 1.69 4.71
C PHE A 59 7.12 0.23 5.09
N LEU A 60 6.29 0.00 6.11
CA LEU A 60 5.88 -1.35 6.48
C LEU A 60 5.06 -2.03 5.38
N ALA A 61 4.16 -1.30 4.70
CA ALA A 61 3.41 -1.86 3.58
C ALA A 61 4.34 -2.32 2.45
N VAL A 62 5.28 -1.47 2.03
CA VAL A 62 6.24 -1.82 0.97
C VAL A 62 7.11 -3.01 1.38
N MET A 63 7.63 -3.03 2.61
CA MET A 63 8.39 -4.18 3.14
C MET A 63 7.54 -5.44 3.19
N GLY A 64 6.29 -5.34 3.63
CA GLY A 64 5.33 -6.46 3.62
C GLY A 64 5.14 -7.04 2.22
N ILE A 65 4.98 -6.18 1.21
CA ILE A 65 4.86 -6.59 -0.19
C ILE A 65 6.15 -7.31 -0.64
N ILE A 66 7.32 -6.75 -0.39
CA ILE A 66 8.60 -7.33 -0.83
C ILE A 66 8.81 -8.73 -0.23
N PHE A 67 8.47 -8.93 1.04
CA PHE A 67 8.75 -10.19 1.74
C PHE A 67 7.65 -11.24 1.59
N PHE A 68 6.37 -10.84 1.53
CA PHE A 68 5.24 -11.77 1.61
C PHE A 68 4.44 -11.94 0.32
N ASN A 69 4.63 -11.08 -0.70
CA ASN A 69 3.80 -11.14 -1.91
C ASN A 69 3.89 -12.50 -2.63
N ASN A 70 5.08 -13.06 -2.78
CA ASN A 70 5.27 -14.36 -3.46
C ASN A 70 4.55 -15.51 -2.74
N PHE A 71 4.53 -15.48 -1.41
CA PHE A 71 3.78 -16.43 -0.61
C PHE A 71 2.27 -16.30 -0.90
N TRP A 72 1.72 -15.10 -0.87
CA TRP A 72 0.30 -14.87 -1.11
C TRP A 72 -0.13 -15.17 -2.54
N VAL A 73 0.71 -14.87 -3.54
CA VAL A 73 0.46 -15.27 -4.94
C VAL A 73 0.31 -16.79 -5.06
N ARG A 74 1.08 -17.57 -4.29
CA ARG A 74 0.96 -19.03 -4.27
C ARG A 74 -0.29 -19.50 -3.54
N VAL A 75 -0.65 -18.86 -2.43
CA VAL A 75 -1.87 -19.16 -1.67
C VAL A 75 -3.11 -18.91 -2.54
N PHE A 76 -3.14 -17.81 -3.28
CA PHE A 76 -4.27 -17.44 -4.15
C PHE A 76 -4.23 -18.05 -5.56
N LYS A 77 -3.46 -19.11 -5.79
CA LYS A 77 -3.41 -19.78 -7.11
C LYS A 77 -4.76 -20.25 -7.64
N TRP A 78 -5.71 -20.53 -6.75
CA TRP A 78 -7.07 -20.90 -7.09
C TRP A 78 -7.89 -19.77 -7.73
N VAL A 79 -7.45 -18.51 -7.61
CA VAL A 79 -8.09 -17.36 -8.27
C VAL A 79 -7.67 -17.36 -9.76
N PRO A 80 -8.60 -17.57 -10.71
CA PRO A 80 -8.25 -17.74 -12.12
C PRO A 80 -7.79 -16.44 -12.78
N ILE A 81 -8.26 -15.29 -12.29
CA ILE A 81 -7.94 -13.97 -12.85
C ILE A 81 -6.62 -13.49 -12.23
N LYS A 82 -5.55 -13.48 -13.04
CA LYS A 82 -4.21 -13.05 -12.60
C LYS A 82 -4.22 -11.68 -11.93
N PHE A 83 -4.91 -10.71 -12.52
CA PHE A 83 -5.00 -9.35 -11.99
C PHE A 83 -5.61 -9.30 -10.57
N ALA A 84 -6.74 -9.99 -10.35
CA ALA A 84 -7.39 -10.05 -9.04
C ALA A 84 -6.50 -10.77 -8.00
N ARG A 85 -5.83 -11.86 -8.41
CA ARG A 85 -4.88 -12.59 -7.58
C ARG A 85 -3.73 -11.70 -7.14
N ASP A 86 -3.14 -10.94 -8.06
CA ASP A 86 -2.01 -10.05 -7.76
C ASP A 86 -2.44 -8.93 -6.81
N LEU A 87 -3.60 -8.31 -7.01
CA LEU A 87 -4.13 -7.29 -6.10
C LEU A 87 -4.45 -7.83 -4.70
N LEU A 88 -5.04 -9.03 -4.60
CA LEU A 88 -5.26 -9.70 -3.31
C LEU A 88 -3.95 -9.94 -2.59
N SER A 89 -2.96 -10.48 -3.31
CA SER A 89 -1.65 -10.81 -2.75
C SER A 89 -0.92 -9.58 -2.24
N LEU A 90 -0.93 -8.49 -3.01
CA LEU A 90 -0.36 -7.21 -2.62
C LEU A 90 -1.05 -6.63 -1.38
N SER A 91 -2.39 -6.62 -1.37
CA SER A 91 -3.18 -6.08 -0.26
C SER A 91 -2.97 -6.87 1.03
N MET A 92 -2.98 -8.21 0.97
CA MET A 92 -2.74 -9.07 2.13
C MET A 92 -1.32 -8.92 2.67
N SER A 93 -0.33 -8.83 1.78
CA SER A 93 1.07 -8.62 2.15
C SER A 93 1.28 -7.31 2.89
N ALA A 94 0.71 -6.22 2.37
CA ALA A 94 0.77 -4.91 3.00
C ALA A 94 0.03 -4.90 4.35
N GLN A 95 -1.17 -5.48 4.39
CA GLN A 95 -2.02 -5.50 5.58
C GLN A 95 -1.36 -6.25 6.74
N ILE A 96 -0.79 -7.43 6.51
CA ILE A 96 -0.10 -8.19 7.56
C ILE A 96 1.04 -7.39 8.16
N ALA A 97 1.86 -6.74 7.35
CA ALA A 97 2.99 -5.96 7.87
C ALA A 97 2.55 -4.70 8.63
N THR A 98 1.45 -4.05 8.22
CA THR A 98 0.94 -2.82 8.84
C THR A 98 -0.03 -3.06 10.00
N LEU A 99 -0.50 -4.29 10.18
CA LEU A 99 -1.55 -4.66 11.14
C LEU A 99 -1.29 -4.15 12.57
N PRO A 100 -0.08 -4.30 13.18
CA PRO A 100 0.16 -3.82 14.54
C PRO A 100 0.02 -2.31 14.66
N VAL A 101 0.52 -1.56 13.64
CA VAL A 101 0.43 -0.09 13.63
C VAL A 101 -1.02 0.36 13.50
N LEU A 102 -1.82 -0.35 12.68
CA LEU A 102 -3.26 -0.07 12.53
C LEU A 102 -4.01 -0.31 13.84
N ILE A 103 -3.79 -1.45 14.50
CA ILE A 103 -4.48 -1.77 15.76
C ILE A 103 -4.09 -0.76 16.86
N TYR A 104 -2.81 -0.43 16.97
CA TYR A 104 -2.33 0.49 17.99
C TYR A 104 -2.92 1.89 17.84
N ASN A 105 -2.93 2.42 16.61
CA ASN A 105 -3.36 3.80 16.37
C ASN A 105 -4.89 3.94 16.20
N PHE A 106 -5.52 2.99 15.53
CA PHE A 106 -6.93 3.07 15.14
C PHE A 106 -7.84 2.10 15.92
N GLY A 107 -7.30 1.04 16.51
CA GLY A 107 -8.07 0.03 17.25
C GLY A 107 -8.98 -0.83 16.36
N THR A 108 -8.93 -0.65 15.03
CA THR A 108 -9.79 -1.32 14.06
C THR A 108 -8.97 -1.96 12.95
N VAL A 109 -9.40 -3.12 12.47
CA VAL A 109 -8.83 -3.83 11.33
C VAL A 109 -9.92 -4.17 10.34
N SER A 110 -9.74 -3.79 9.08
CA SER A 110 -10.67 -4.15 8.01
C SER A 110 -10.28 -5.51 7.42
N ILE A 111 -11.18 -6.48 7.54
CA ILE A 111 -11.00 -7.81 6.93
C ILE A 111 -11.36 -7.78 5.44
N ILE A 112 -12.29 -6.92 5.07
CA ILE A 112 -12.83 -6.83 3.72
C ILE A 112 -11.94 -5.98 2.78
N SER A 113 -11.01 -5.22 3.34
CA SER A 113 -10.12 -4.32 2.59
C SER A 113 -9.42 -4.98 1.39
N PRO A 114 -8.83 -6.20 1.47
CA PRO A 114 -8.19 -6.81 0.31
C PRO A 114 -9.16 -7.08 -0.85
N ILE A 115 -10.40 -7.44 -0.53
CA ILE A 115 -11.45 -7.69 -1.54
C ILE A 115 -11.91 -6.36 -2.14
N ALA A 116 -12.15 -5.35 -1.32
CA ALA A 116 -12.54 -4.02 -1.79
C ALA A 116 -11.48 -3.42 -2.73
N ASN A 117 -10.20 -3.65 -2.46
CA ASN A 117 -9.09 -3.17 -3.28
C ASN A 117 -9.09 -3.75 -4.71
N ILE A 118 -9.66 -4.94 -4.95
CA ILE A 118 -9.81 -5.50 -6.30
C ILE A 118 -10.67 -4.57 -7.17
N PHE A 119 -11.67 -3.93 -6.58
CA PHE A 119 -12.59 -3.05 -7.29
C PHE A 119 -12.09 -1.59 -7.28
N VAL A 120 -11.57 -1.12 -6.17
CA VAL A 120 -11.17 0.28 -5.98
C VAL A 120 -9.88 0.61 -6.74
N VAL A 121 -8.85 -0.25 -6.64
CA VAL A 121 -7.53 0.05 -7.22
C VAL A 121 -7.57 0.24 -8.75
N PRO A 122 -8.27 -0.60 -9.55
CA PRO A 122 -8.39 -0.36 -10.99
C PRO A 122 -9.07 0.95 -11.34
N ILE A 123 -10.00 1.40 -10.50
CA ILE A 123 -10.76 2.63 -10.71
C ILE A 123 -9.90 3.87 -10.40
N LEU A 124 -8.95 3.77 -9.48
CA LEU A 124 -8.06 4.88 -9.14
C LEU A 124 -7.17 5.31 -10.33
N THR A 125 -6.74 4.37 -11.15
CA THR A 125 -5.85 4.66 -12.29
C THR A 125 -6.49 5.65 -13.29
N PRO A 126 -7.70 5.42 -13.84
CA PRO A 126 -8.36 6.40 -14.70
C PRO A 126 -8.67 7.72 -13.99
N ILE A 127 -8.99 7.72 -12.70
CA ILE A 127 -9.18 8.97 -11.94
C ILE A 127 -7.90 9.81 -11.93
N MET A 128 -6.75 9.19 -11.71
CA MET A 128 -5.46 9.89 -11.73
C MET A 128 -5.16 10.49 -13.10
N PHE A 129 -5.39 9.76 -14.19
CA PHE A 129 -5.20 10.27 -15.55
C PHE A 129 -6.16 11.41 -15.89
N LEU A 130 -7.44 11.30 -15.51
CA LEU A 130 -8.42 12.37 -15.70
C LEU A 130 -8.07 13.61 -14.87
N GLY A 131 -7.61 13.43 -13.63
CA GLY A 131 -7.17 14.52 -12.77
C GLY A 131 -5.93 15.23 -13.31
N LEU A 132 -4.95 14.48 -13.84
CA LEU A 132 -3.79 15.06 -14.53
C LEU A 132 -4.22 15.83 -15.79
N GLY A 133 -5.10 15.25 -16.61
CA GLY A 133 -5.67 15.93 -17.79
C GLY A 133 -6.36 17.24 -17.41
N PHE A 134 -7.20 17.21 -16.36
CA PHE A 134 -7.79 18.43 -15.82
C PHE A 134 -6.74 19.46 -15.40
N SER A 135 -5.69 19.05 -14.68
CA SER A 135 -4.64 19.95 -14.20
C SER A 135 -3.86 20.63 -15.34
N VAL A 136 -3.63 19.91 -16.45
CA VAL A 136 -2.92 20.43 -17.63
C VAL A 136 -3.81 21.41 -18.41
N PHE A 137 -5.09 21.10 -18.57
CA PHE A 137 -6.05 21.88 -19.35
C PHE A 137 -6.91 22.85 -18.52
N PHE A 138 -6.55 23.07 -17.28
CA PHE A 138 -7.26 23.94 -16.32
C PHE A 138 -7.53 25.35 -16.88
N TRP A 139 -6.64 25.89 -17.70
CA TRP A 139 -6.75 27.23 -18.28
C TRP A 139 -7.87 27.36 -19.34
N LEU A 140 -8.41 26.26 -19.83
CA LEU A 140 -9.46 26.20 -20.84
C LEU A 140 -10.76 25.69 -20.19
N ASP A 141 -11.65 26.60 -19.79
CA ASP A 141 -12.89 26.27 -19.06
C ASP A 141 -13.74 25.19 -19.72
N PHE A 142 -13.80 25.15 -21.05
CA PHE A 142 -14.58 24.16 -21.78
C PHE A 142 -13.95 22.75 -21.72
N THR A 143 -12.65 22.66 -21.93
CA THR A 143 -11.91 21.37 -21.90
C THR A 143 -11.80 20.82 -20.50
N ALA A 144 -11.68 21.67 -19.48
CA ALA A 144 -11.67 21.28 -18.08
C ALA A 144 -12.95 20.51 -17.70
N LYS A 145 -14.12 20.95 -18.15
CA LYS A 145 -15.41 20.29 -17.90
C LYS A 145 -15.49 18.87 -18.48
N ILE A 146 -14.85 18.62 -19.64
CA ILE A 146 -14.81 17.30 -20.28
C ILE A 146 -14.09 16.28 -19.39
N PHE A 147 -13.03 16.69 -18.67
CA PHE A 147 -12.31 15.81 -17.74
C PHE A 147 -13.00 15.71 -16.39
N LEU A 148 -13.65 16.77 -15.93
CA LEU A 148 -14.26 16.86 -14.62
C LEU A 148 -15.49 15.94 -14.50
N TRP A 149 -16.34 15.89 -15.54
CA TRP A 149 -17.59 15.13 -15.50
C TRP A 149 -17.36 13.62 -15.38
N PRO A 150 -16.53 12.95 -16.21
CA PRO A 150 -16.21 11.55 -16.01
C PRO A 150 -15.45 11.28 -14.72
N CYS A 151 -14.57 12.19 -14.29
CA CYS A 151 -13.89 12.08 -13.00
C CYS A 151 -14.88 12.04 -11.83
N TRP A 152 -15.87 12.96 -11.83
CA TRP A 152 -16.93 12.98 -10.83
C TRP A 152 -17.78 11.70 -10.82
N LEU A 153 -18.15 11.20 -12.01
CA LEU A 153 -18.94 9.97 -12.13
C LEU A 153 -18.19 8.77 -11.56
N ILE A 154 -16.91 8.64 -11.89
CA ILE A 154 -16.05 7.55 -11.43
C ILE A 154 -15.81 7.67 -9.91
N LEU A 155 -15.57 8.86 -9.39
CA LEU A 155 -15.46 9.10 -7.93
C LEU A 155 -16.75 8.69 -7.21
N LYS A 156 -17.90 9.09 -7.75
CA LYS A 156 -19.21 8.69 -7.18
C LYS A 156 -19.40 7.17 -7.19
N ALA A 157 -19.00 6.50 -8.27
CA ALA A 157 -19.03 5.04 -8.33
C ALA A 157 -18.09 4.41 -7.28
N THR A 158 -16.88 4.96 -7.12
CA THR A 158 -15.92 4.49 -6.10
C THR A 158 -16.49 4.65 -4.69
N THR A 159 -17.10 5.80 -4.38
CA THR A 159 -17.72 6.03 -3.07
C THR A 159 -18.82 5.01 -2.80
N ARG A 160 -19.67 4.71 -3.79
CA ARG A 160 -20.71 3.68 -3.65
C ARG A 160 -20.15 2.29 -3.39
N VAL A 161 -19.06 1.93 -4.07
CA VAL A 161 -18.36 0.65 -3.83
C VAL A 161 -17.82 0.59 -2.39
N VAL A 162 -17.18 1.66 -1.92
CA VAL A 162 -16.63 1.73 -0.56
C VAL A 162 -17.75 1.68 0.48
N GLU A 163 -18.84 2.42 0.28
CA GLU A 163 -20.01 2.40 1.15
C GLU A 163 -20.65 1.02 1.23
N PHE A 164 -20.78 0.34 0.08
CA PHE A 164 -21.30 -1.03 0.00
C PHE A 164 -20.45 -2.00 0.82
N PHE A 165 -19.14 -2.00 0.65
CA PHE A 165 -18.24 -2.85 1.43
C PHE A 165 -18.18 -2.44 2.90
N GLY A 166 -18.29 -1.14 3.21
CA GLY A 166 -18.31 -0.60 4.58
C GLY A 166 -19.59 -0.92 5.34
N SER A 167 -20.71 -1.10 4.64
CA SER A 167 -22.00 -1.44 5.25
C SER A 167 -22.12 -2.89 5.72
N ILE A 168 -21.17 -3.75 5.33
CA ILE A 168 -21.15 -5.16 5.74
C ILE A 168 -20.82 -5.22 7.24
N PRO A 169 -21.63 -5.88 8.07
CA PRO A 169 -21.42 -5.92 9.54
C PRO A 169 -20.07 -6.46 9.97
N TRP A 170 -19.41 -7.24 9.12
CA TRP A 170 -18.11 -7.90 9.35
C TRP A 170 -16.95 -7.22 8.61
N ALA A 171 -17.19 -6.05 8.01
CA ALA A 171 -16.18 -5.32 7.23
C ALA A 171 -14.97 -4.94 8.07
N SER A 172 -15.19 -4.59 9.34
CA SER A 172 -14.15 -4.21 10.28
C SER A 172 -14.36 -4.84 11.65
N VAL A 173 -13.28 -5.27 12.27
CA VAL A 173 -13.27 -5.77 13.65
C VAL A 173 -12.63 -4.72 14.54
N GLN A 174 -13.33 -4.34 15.58
CA GLN A 174 -12.80 -3.49 16.65
C GLN A 174 -12.08 -4.37 17.67
N ILE A 175 -10.75 -4.29 17.72
CA ILE A 175 -9.90 -5.09 18.61
C ILE A 175 -9.58 -4.30 19.89
N GLY A 176 -9.89 -2.99 19.91
CA GLY A 176 -9.43 -2.08 20.94
C GLY A 176 -7.96 -1.69 20.77
N LYS A 177 -7.51 -0.67 21.48
CA LYS A 177 -6.11 -0.23 21.42
C LYS A 177 -5.24 -1.21 22.17
N SER A 178 -4.42 -1.95 21.44
CA SER A 178 -3.44 -2.87 22.02
C SER A 178 -2.20 -2.11 22.48
N GLY A 179 -1.64 -2.53 23.62
CA GLY A 179 -0.41 -1.93 24.16
C GLY A 179 0.83 -2.26 23.33
N LEU A 180 1.96 -1.61 23.66
CA LEU A 180 3.29 -1.82 23.07
C LEU A 180 3.75 -3.29 23.04
N ILE A 181 3.23 -4.12 23.92
CA ILE A 181 3.50 -5.57 24.01
C ILE A 181 3.16 -6.26 22.70
N MET A 182 2.12 -5.83 22.00
CA MET A 182 1.74 -6.40 20.71
C MET A 182 2.84 -6.22 19.65
N TYR A 183 3.52 -5.08 19.62
CA TYR A 183 4.65 -4.86 18.71
C TYR A 183 5.81 -5.82 19.01
N ALA A 184 6.14 -5.96 20.30
CA ALA A 184 7.26 -6.77 20.76
C ALA A 184 7.07 -8.27 20.47
N VAL A 185 5.83 -8.75 20.41
CA VAL A 185 5.51 -10.15 20.13
C VAL A 185 5.29 -10.37 18.63
N TYR A 186 4.54 -9.49 17.98
CA TYR A 186 4.12 -9.68 16.58
C TYR A 186 5.27 -9.64 15.59
N TYR A 187 6.16 -8.63 15.65
CA TYR A 187 7.23 -8.51 14.65
C TYR A 187 8.28 -9.62 14.73
N PRO A 188 8.75 -10.09 15.92
CA PRO A 188 9.58 -11.28 15.99
C PRO A 188 8.90 -12.54 15.42
N LEU A 189 7.61 -12.75 15.70
CA LEU A 189 6.85 -13.88 15.13
C LEU A 189 6.75 -13.76 13.61
N LEU A 190 6.53 -12.56 13.08
CA LEU A 190 6.47 -12.31 11.66
C LEU A 190 7.82 -12.55 10.96
N ILE A 191 8.93 -12.18 11.60
CA ILE A 191 10.29 -12.46 11.12
C ILE A 191 10.59 -13.97 11.16
N LEU A 192 10.18 -14.67 12.22
CA LEU A 192 10.32 -16.12 12.30
C LEU A 192 9.49 -16.83 11.23
N PHE A 193 8.27 -16.37 11.01
CA PHE A 193 7.40 -16.87 9.94
C PHE A 193 8.03 -16.65 8.56
N TRP A 194 8.58 -15.47 8.31
CA TRP A 194 9.28 -15.18 7.05
C TRP A 194 10.50 -16.09 6.86
N LYS A 195 11.35 -16.29 7.87
CA LYS A 195 12.50 -17.22 7.81
C LYS A 195 12.06 -18.67 7.55
N PHE A 196 10.94 -19.08 8.12
CA PHE A 196 10.37 -20.40 7.86
C PHE A 196 9.90 -20.53 6.41
N LEU A 197 9.28 -19.51 5.84
CA LEU A 197 8.87 -19.48 4.43
C LEU A 197 10.08 -19.48 3.50
N GLU A 198 11.13 -18.74 3.82
CA GLU A 198 12.39 -18.70 3.07
C GLU A 198 13.03 -20.08 3.03
N LYS A 199 13.11 -20.78 4.17
CA LYS A 199 13.64 -22.15 4.27
C LYS A 199 12.85 -23.17 3.43
N LYS A 200 11.54 -22.92 3.23
CA LYS A 200 10.68 -23.73 2.36
C LYS A 200 10.71 -23.30 0.88
N GLY A 201 11.53 -22.34 0.49
CA GLY A 201 11.61 -21.83 -0.89
C GLY A 201 10.33 -21.14 -1.35
N LEU A 202 9.50 -20.65 -0.41
CA LEU A 202 8.21 -20.03 -0.71
C LEU A 202 8.31 -18.52 -0.97
N THR A 203 9.46 -17.91 -0.67
CA THR A 203 9.71 -16.48 -0.84
C THR A 203 10.50 -16.15 -2.11
N GLU A 204 11.21 -17.11 -2.70
CA GLU A 204 11.92 -16.87 -3.96
C GLU A 204 10.94 -16.75 -5.12
N SER A 205 11.08 -15.65 -5.88
CA SER A 205 10.44 -15.51 -7.18
C SER A 205 11.00 -16.60 -8.10
N SER A 206 10.16 -17.53 -8.54
CA SER A 206 10.53 -18.39 -9.66
C SER A 206 10.85 -17.47 -10.84
N ARG A 207 12.11 -17.43 -11.22
CA ARG A 207 12.61 -16.79 -12.43
C ARG A 207 11.88 -17.27 -13.68
#